data_361abaa2e67dff8b6303cab7a08b7b17
#
_entry.id   361abaa2e67dff8b6303cab7a08b7b17
#
_cell.length_a   1.000
_cell.length_b   1.000
_cell.length_c   1.000
_cell.angle_alpha   90.00
_cell.angle_beta   90.00
_cell.angle_gamma   90.00
#
_symmetry.space_group_name_H-M   'P 1'
#
loop_
_entity.id
_entity.type
_entity.pdbx_description
1 polymer ?
#
loop_
_entity_poly.entity_id
_entity_poly.type
_entity_poly.pdbx_seq_one_letter_code
_entity_poly.pdbx_strand_id
1 'polypeptide(L)'
;ILGISARVETILVLLTSGTCKIQDIVDRSGFCWKSIQDVLGELTAGNFVRSINGITKGKQYYLNNPEKLLQFFDIHTPVFASWTNIYDSLGQLWQTCSNPTLAEVSEATFQNELKNLYHDRILPKQVDSYHPAFQKTGMDLMNLPKIIPNL
;
A
#
# COMPACT_ATOMS: atom_id res chain seq x y z
N ILE A 1 15.80 9.38 -0.51
CA ILE A 1 14.38 9.00 -0.47
C ILE A 1 14.02 8.48 -1.86
N LEU A 2 13.66 7.21 -1.95
CA LEU A 2 13.19 6.61 -3.18
C LEU A 2 11.79 7.16 -3.48
N GLY A 3 11.62 7.86 -4.60
CA GLY A 3 10.30 8.34 -5.04
C GLY A 3 9.38 7.20 -5.47
N ILE A 4 8.08 7.46 -5.50
CA ILE A 4 7.09 6.50 -6.02
C ILE A 4 7.34 6.31 -7.52
N SER A 5 7.74 5.10 -7.90
CA SER A 5 7.95 4.73 -9.30
C SER A 5 7.67 3.24 -9.49
N ALA A 6 7.27 2.85 -10.69
CA ALA A 6 7.01 1.44 -11.01
C ALA A 6 8.20 0.53 -10.67
N ARG A 7 9.44 1.03 -10.81
CA ARG A 7 10.66 0.27 -10.48
C ARG A 7 10.79 0.04 -8.99
N VAL A 8 10.63 1.08 -8.18
CA VAL A 8 10.73 0.99 -6.71
C VAL A 8 9.62 0.10 -6.17
N GLU A 9 8.38 0.32 -6.61
CA GLU A 9 7.23 -0.48 -6.17
C GLU A 9 7.40 -1.96 -6.55
N THR A 10 7.90 -2.26 -7.76
CA THR A 10 8.19 -3.63 -8.17
C THR A 10 9.21 -4.29 -7.24
N ILE A 11 10.29 -3.58 -6.90
CA ILE A 11 11.33 -4.10 -5.99
C ILE A 11 10.74 -4.32 -4.59
N LEU A 12 9.95 -3.37 -4.07
CA LEU A 12 9.33 -3.48 -2.74
C LEU A 12 8.34 -4.64 -2.66
N VAL A 13 7.50 -4.83 -3.69
CA VAL A 13 6.58 -5.98 -3.76
C VAL A 13 7.36 -7.29 -3.75
N LEU A 14 8.40 -7.42 -4.58
CA LEU A 14 9.22 -8.62 -4.63
C LEU A 14 10.01 -8.86 -3.34
N LEU A 15 10.46 -7.79 -2.68
CA LEU A 15 11.20 -7.87 -1.42
C LEU A 15 10.32 -8.39 -0.27
N THR A 16 9.06 -7.98 -0.25
CA THR A 16 8.11 -8.33 0.82
C THR A 16 7.38 -9.65 0.58
N SER A 17 7.12 -9.99 -0.68
CA SER A 17 6.33 -11.17 -1.06
C SER A 17 7.20 -12.35 -1.54
N GLY A 18 8.50 -12.12 -1.77
CA GLY A 18 9.43 -13.12 -2.27
C GLY A 18 9.22 -13.39 -3.76
N THR A 19 8.37 -14.34 -4.10
CA THR A 19 8.12 -14.74 -5.49
C THR A 19 6.71 -14.38 -5.92
N CYS A 20 6.56 -13.58 -7.00
CA CYS A 20 5.28 -13.05 -7.47
C CYS A 20 5.09 -13.26 -8.97
N LYS A 21 3.83 -13.34 -9.42
CA LYS A 21 3.46 -13.13 -10.82
C LYS A 21 3.41 -11.64 -11.13
N ILE A 22 3.47 -11.30 -12.41
CA ILE A 22 3.33 -9.90 -12.84
C ILE A 22 1.99 -9.29 -12.40
N GLN A 23 0.91 -10.09 -12.39
CA GLN A 23 -0.41 -9.62 -11.94
C GLN A 23 -0.40 -9.22 -10.47
N ASP A 24 0.24 -10.01 -9.61
CA ASP A 24 0.35 -9.71 -8.18
C ASP A 24 1.08 -8.37 -7.94
N ILE A 25 2.08 -8.07 -8.79
CA ILE A 25 2.83 -6.81 -8.71
C ILE A 25 1.97 -5.64 -9.20
N VAL A 26 1.22 -5.83 -10.29
CA VAL A 26 0.28 -4.82 -10.82
C VAL A 26 -0.78 -4.48 -9.78
N ASP A 27 -1.42 -5.49 -9.20
CA ASP A 27 -2.52 -5.31 -8.24
C ASP A 27 -2.07 -4.60 -6.96
N ARG A 28 -0.83 -4.89 -6.50
CA ARG A 28 -0.28 -4.29 -5.29
C ARG A 28 0.27 -2.89 -5.52
N SER A 29 0.98 -2.69 -6.63
CA SER A 29 1.67 -1.42 -6.91
C SER A 29 0.73 -0.35 -7.47
N GLY A 30 -0.39 -0.74 -8.10
CA GLY A 30 -1.30 0.16 -8.80
C GLY A 30 -0.77 0.69 -10.14
N PHE A 31 0.40 0.23 -10.59
CA PHE A 31 0.93 0.58 -11.91
C PHE A 31 0.34 -0.30 -13.00
N CYS A 32 0.26 0.23 -14.24
CA CYS A 32 -0.27 -0.55 -15.35
C CYS A 32 0.66 -1.70 -15.74
N TRP A 33 0.08 -2.75 -16.30
CA TRP A 33 0.79 -3.96 -16.74
C TRP A 33 2.03 -3.67 -17.58
N LYS A 34 1.91 -2.75 -18.54
CA LYS A 34 3.01 -2.40 -19.45
C LYS A 34 4.21 -1.84 -18.70
N SER A 35 3.97 -0.91 -17.77
CA SER A 35 5.04 -0.32 -16.95
C SER A 35 5.75 -1.37 -16.09
N ILE A 36 5.01 -2.28 -15.48
CA ILE A 36 5.59 -3.36 -14.68
C ILE A 36 6.36 -4.34 -15.56
N GLN A 37 5.84 -4.68 -16.75
CA GLN A 37 6.52 -5.56 -17.71
C GLN A 37 7.86 -4.98 -18.17
N ASP A 38 7.89 -3.69 -18.50
CA ASP A 38 9.10 -3.00 -18.94
C ASP A 38 10.15 -2.97 -17.81
N VAL A 39 9.73 -2.62 -16.60
CA VAL A 39 10.59 -2.63 -15.39
C VAL A 39 11.15 -4.03 -15.12
N LEU A 40 10.31 -5.07 -15.15
CA LEU A 40 10.78 -6.45 -14.96
C LEU A 40 11.78 -6.87 -16.02
N GLY A 41 11.60 -6.41 -17.27
CA GLY A 41 12.56 -6.61 -18.36
C GLY A 41 13.92 -5.97 -18.05
N GLU A 42 13.92 -4.71 -17.65
CA GLU A 42 15.13 -3.97 -17.26
C GLU A 42 15.84 -4.60 -16.04
N LEU A 43 15.09 -4.92 -14.99
CA LEU A 43 15.64 -5.52 -13.78
C LEU A 43 16.19 -6.94 -14.04
N THR A 44 15.57 -7.68 -14.97
CA THR A 44 16.07 -8.99 -15.39
C THR A 44 17.35 -8.86 -16.21
N ALA A 45 17.41 -7.91 -17.14
CA ALA A 45 18.61 -7.61 -17.91
C ALA A 45 19.79 -7.18 -17.00
N GLY A 46 19.48 -6.41 -15.93
CA GLY A 46 20.44 -6.02 -14.89
C GLY A 46 20.76 -7.10 -13.87
N ASN A 47 20.21 -8.30 -13.99
CA ASN A 47 20.40 -9.42 -13.05
C ASN A 47 19.95 -9.13 -11.60
N PHE A 48 19.10 -8.12 -11.40
CA PHE A 48 18.46 -7.83 -10.10
C PHE A 48 17.28 -8.75 -9.82
N VAL A 49 16.54 -9.11 -10.89
CA VAL A 49 15.38 -9.98 -10.85
C VAL A 49 15.65 -11.20 -11.69
N ARG A 50 15.20 -12.35 -11.22
CA ARG A 50 15.16 -13.61 -11.99
C ARG A 50 13.73 -14.07 -12.17
N SER A 51 13.52 -14.90 -13.18
CA SER A 51 12.23 -15.52 -13.43
C SER A 51 12.33 -17.04 -13.45
N ILE A 52 11.28 -17.68 -12.95
CA ILE A 52 11.07 -19.12 -13.04
C ILE A 52 9.75 -19.39 -13.77
N ASN A 53 9.76 -20.39 -14.61
CA ASN A 53 8.54 -20.88 -15.27
C ASN A 53 7.98 -22.02 -14.41
N GLY A 54 6.88 -21.77 -13.73
CA GLY A 54 6.13 -22.82 -13.03
C GLY A 54 5.36 -23.67 -14.03
N ILE A 55 5.39 -24.99 -13.85
CA ILE A 55 4.72 -25.94 -14.76
C ILE A 55 3.21 -25.65 -14.90
N THR A 56 2.57 -25.15 -13.84
CA THR A 56 1.12 -24.86 -13.80
C THR A 56 0.80 -23.39 -13.45
N LYS A 57 1.78 -22.61 -12.97
CA LYS A 57 1.54 -21.28 -12.36
C LYS A 57 1.95 -20.11 -13.24
N GLY A 58 2.47 -20.36 -14.45
CA GLY A 58 2.99 -19.29 -15.32
C GLY A 58 4.33 -18.73 -14.82
N LYS A 59 4.80 -17.66 -15.47
CA LYS A 59 6.07 -17.02 -15.17
C LYS A 59 5.99 -16.26 -13.85
N GLN A 60 6.92 -16.54 -12.95
CA GLN A 60 7.06 -15.88 -11.66
C GLN A 60 8.42 -15.18 -11.58
N TYR A 61 8.49 -14.10 -10.80
CA TYR A 61 9.66 -13.25 -10.65
C TYR A 61 10.07 -13.19 -9.19
N TYR A 62 11.38 -13.07 -8.93
CA TYR A 62 11.94 -12.92 -7.58
C TYR A 62 13.25 -12.13 -7.65
N LEU A 63 13.63 -11.51 -6.53
CA LEU A 63 14.90 -10.79 -6.41
C LEU A 63 16.07 -11.77 -6.31
N ASN A 64 17.15 -11.48 -7.03
CA ASN A 64 18.33 -12.36 -7.07
C ASN A 64 19.08 -12.40 -5.72
N ASN A 65 19.19 -11.28 -5.02
CA ASN A 65 19.88 -11.16 -3.73
C ASN A 65 19.11 -10.21 -2.79
N PRO A 66 17.92 -10.60 -2.27
CA PRO A 66 17.13 -9.73 -1.42
C PRO A 66 17.86 -9.30 -0.15
N GLU A 67 18.69 -10.20 0.43
CA GLU A 67 19.43 -9.94 1.66
C GLU A 67 20.41 -8.78 1.52
N LYS A 68 21.04 -8.61 0.36
CA LYS A 68 21.94 -7.48 0.10
C LYS A 68 21.21 -6.15 0.06
N LEU A 69 20.00 -6.12 -0.47
CA LEU A 69 19.16 -4.93 -0.48
C LEU A 69 18.70 -4.59 0.95
N LEU A 70 18.25 -5.57 1.72
CA LEU A 70 17.88 -5.38 3.11
C LEU A 70 19.04 -4.84 3.95
N GLN A 71 20.22 -5.43 3.80
CA GLN A 71 21.43 -4.99 4.49
C GLN A 71 21.86 -3.58 4.06
N PHE A 72 21.78 -3.26 2.76
CA PHE A 72 22.15 -1.94 2.25
C PHE A 72 21.26 -0.82 2.80
N PHE A 73 19.96 -1.09 2.98
CA PHE A 73 19.00 -0.14 3.53
C PHE A 73 18.81 -0.24 5.05
N ASP A 74 19.54 -1.13 5.73
CA ASP A 74 19.39 -1.42 7.16
C ASP A 74 17.93 -1.79 7.55
N ILE A 75 17.29 -2.60 6.71
CA ILE A 75 15.92 -3.03 6.91
C ILE A 75 15.91 -4.46 7.42
N HIS A 76 15.41 -4.67 8.63
CA HIS A 76 15.31 -6.02 9.22
C HIS A 76 14.01 -6.74 8.79
N THR A 77 12.92 -6.01 8.70
CA THR A 77 11.60 -6.57 8.34
C THR A 77 10.95 -5.67 7.29
N PRO A 78 11.01 -6.05 6.00
CA PRO A 78 10.39 -5.24 4.96
C PRO A 78 8.86 -5.35 5.05
N VAL A 79 8.19 -4.21 4.99
CA VAL A 79 6.73 -4.11 4.95
C VAL A 79 6.33 -3.33 3.70
N PHE A 80 5.42 -3.89 2.92
CA PHE A 80 4.87 -3.20 1.77
C PHE A 80 3.74 -2.29 2.18
N ALA A 81 3.84 -1.01 1.84
CA ALA A 81 2.76 -0.05 1.99
C ALA A 81 2.15 0.25 0.60
N SER A 82 0.90 -0.16 0.41
CA SER A 82 0.18 0.16 -0.83
C SER A 82 -0.21 1.63 -0.86
N TRP A 83 0.53 2.44 -1.60
CA TRP A 83 0.22 3.86 -1.78
C TRP A 83 -1.15 4.09 -2.39
N THR A 84 -1.59 3.21 -3.30
CA THR A 84 -2.93 3.25 -3.90
C THR A 84 -4.01 3.15 -2.81
N ASN A 85 -3.87 2.18 -1.90
CA ASN A 85 -4.83 2.01 -0.80
C ASN A 85 -4.79 3.18 0.19
N ILE A 86 -3.59 3.73 0.45
CA ILE A 86 -3.43 4.88 1.32
C ILE A 86 -4.13 6.11 0.74
N TYR A 87 -3.88 6.44 -0.54
CA TYR A 87 -4.52 7.59 -1.19
C TYR A 87 -6.03 7.41 -1.34
N ASP A 88 -6.50 6.22 -1.67
CA ASP A 88 -7.94 5.93 -1.74
C ASP A 88 -8.60 6.12 -0.37
N SER A 89 -7.96 5.64 0.69
CA SER A 89 -8.44 5.81 2.07
C SER A 89 -8.48 7.28 2.49
N LEU A 90 -7.41 8.04 2.18
CA LEU A 90 -7.36 9.48 2.45
C LEU A 90 -8.42 10.24 1.66
N GLY A 91 -8.64 9.86 0.38
CA GLY A 91 -9.67 10.45 -0.46
C GLY A 91 -11.08 10.22 0.11
N GLN A 92 -11.36 9.02 0.60
CA GLN A 92 -12.64 8.70 1.23
C GLN A 92 -12.83 9.46 2.55
N LEU A 93 -11.80 9.55 3.37
CA LEU A 93 -11.84 10.37 4.59
C LEU A 93 -12.10 11.83 4.27
N TRP A 94 -11.39 12.39 3.28
CA TRP A 94 -11.59 13.75 2.83
C TRP A 94 -13.03 14.01 2.34
N GLN A 95 -13.56 13.14 1.49
CA GLN A 95 -14.93 13.24 0.99
C GLN A 95 -15.95 13.19 2.13
N THR A 96 -15.76 12.31 3.12
CA THR A 96 -16.63 12.22 4.29
C THR A 96 -16.56 13.48 5.13
N CYS A 97 -15.37 13.97 5.44
CA CYS A 97 -15.18 15.18 6.24
C CYS A 97 -15.65 16.47 5.53
N SER A 98 -15.59 16.49 4.20
CA SER A 98 -16.00 17.64 3.38
C SER A 98 -17.47 17.60 2.98
N ASN A 99 -18.24 16.59 3.41
CA ASN A 99 -19.65 16.48 3.07
C ASN A 99 -20.48 17.47 3.90
N PRO A 100 -21.10 18.50 3.25
CA PRO A 100 -21.86 19.52 3.97
C PRO A 100 -23.06 18.93 4.74
N THR A 101 -23.66 17.85 4.24
CA THR A 101 -24.78 17.19 4.90
C THR A 101 -24.36 16.58 6.25
N LEU A 102 -23.11 16.13 6.38
CA LEU A 102 -22.57 15.60 7.63
C LEU A 102 -22.20 16.69 8.64
N ALA A 103 -21.96 17.92 8.17
CA ALA A 103 -21.74 19.07 9.06
C ALA A 103 -23.00 19.50 9.83
N GLU A 104 -24.19 19.16 9.29
CA GLU A 104 -25.48 19.47 9.90
C GLU A 104 -26.00 18.40 10.86
N VAL A 105 -25.38 17.21 10.87
CA VAL A 105 -25.80 16.11 11.76
C VAL A 105 -25.08 16.17 13.11
N SER A 106 -25.63 15.44 14.08
CA SER A 106 -25.01 15.36 15.41
C SER A 106 -23.60 14.78 15.33
N GLU A 107 -22.73 15.20 16.25
CA GLU A 107 -21.37 14.67 16.37
C GLU A 107 -21.34 13.13 16.51
N ALA A 108 -22.33 12.57 17.20
CA ALA A 108 -22.44 11.11 17.34
C ALA A 108 -22.69 10.41 15.99
N THR A 109 -23.49 11.01 15.11
CA THR A 109 -23.74 10.49 13.77
C THR A 109 -22.49 10.57 12.93
N PHE A 110 -21.78 11.70 12.95
CA PHE A 110 -20.52 11.89 12.24
C PHE A 110 -19.47 10.88 12.70
N GLN A 111 -19.32 10.67 14.01
CA GLN A 111 -18.40 9.69 14.57
C GLN A 111 -18.75 8.25 14.16
N ASN A 112 -20.03 7.91 14.07
CA ASN A 112 -20.44 6.60 13.60
C ASN A 112 -20.13 6.40 12.11
N GLU A 113 -20.34 7.41 11.28
CA GLU A 113 -19.95 7.35 9.85
C GLU A 113 -18.45 7.17 9.67
N LEU A 114 -17.63 7.88 10.44
CA LEU A 114 -16.16 7.69 10.40
C LEU A 114 -15.76 6.28 10.85
N LYS A 115 -16.39 5.73 11.89
CA LYS A 115 -16.14 4.36 12.34
C LYS A 115 -16.52 3.33 11.26
N ASN A 116 -17.70 3.49 10.66
CA ASN A 116 -18.15 2.62 9.57
C ASN A 116 -17.19 2.69 8.39
N LEU A 117 -16.79 3.89 7.97
CA LEU A 117 -15.81 4.10 6.91
C LEU A 117 -14.49 3.37 7.22
N TYR A 118 -14.01 3.50 8.46
CA TYR A 118 -12.77 2.86 8.88
C TYR A 118 -12.90 1.32 8.87
N HIS A 119 -13.93 0.78 9.49
CA HIS A 119 -14.10 -0.67 9.59
C HIS A 119 -14.45 -1.34 8.27
N ASP A 120 -15.31 -0.73 7.45
CA ASP A 120 -15.84 -1.39 6.26
C ASP A 120 -14.97 -1.16 5.02
N ARG A 121 -14.24 -0.06 4.96
CA ARG A 121 -13.52 0.35 3.74
C ARG A 121 -12.02 0.52 3.90
N ILE A 122 -11.56 1.05 5.04
CA ILE A 122 -10.15 1.34 5.24
C ILE A 122 -9.42 0.12 5.79
N LEU A 123 -9.92 -0.46 6.88
CA LEU A 123 -9.29 -1.59 7.56
C LEU A 123 -9.11 -2.82 6.65
N PRO A 124 -10.11 -3.27 5.86
CA PRO A 124 -9.94 -4.42 4.97
C PRO A 124 -8.86 -4.22 3.90
N LYS A 125 -8.70 -2.99 3.40
CA LYS A 125 -7.67 -2.67 2.40
C LYS A 125 -6.26 -2.56 2.99
N GLN A 126 -6.15 -2.35 4.30
CA GLN A 126 -4.89 -2.22 5.01
C GLN A 126 -4.33 -3.55 5.49
N VAL A 127 -5.12 -4.62 5.53
CA VAL A 127 -4.69 -5.93 6.06
C VAL A 127 -3.46 -6.48 5.32
N ASP A 128 -3.28 -6.15 4.04
CA ASP A 128 -2.08 -6.48 3.28
C ASP A 128 -0.95 -5.44 3.39
N SER A 129 -1.20 -4.32 4.07
CA SER A 129 -0.31 -3.14 4.12
C SER A 129 0.15 -2.86 5.55
N TYR A 130 0.40 -3.90 6.33
CA TYR A 130 0.73 -3.78 7.74
C TYR A 130 2.05 -3.05 7.99
N HIS A 131 1.99 -1.73 8.12
CA HIS A 131 3.03 -1.00 8.84
C HIS A 131 2.53 -0.74 10.27
N PRO A 132 3.26 -1.16 11.33
CA PRO A 132 2.84 -0.98 12.73
C PRO A 132 2.49 0.47 13.10
N ALA A 133 3.10 1.44 12.41
CA ALA A 133 2.80 2.86 12.57
C ALA A 133 1.34 3.19 12.18
N PHE A 134 0.76 2.52 11.17
CA PHE A 134 -0.63 2.77 10.77
C PHE A 134 -1.65 2.14 11.72
N GLN A 135 -1.32 1.04 12.38
CA GLN A 135 -2.18 0.48 13.43
C GLN A 135 -2.34 1.47 14.60
N LYS A 136 -1.24 2.08 15.02
CA LYS A 136 -1.25 3.06 16.10
C LYS A 136 -2.01 4.32 15.70
N THR A 137 -1.77 4.83 14.50
CA THR A 137 -2.45 6.02 13.96
C THR A 137 -3.96 5.78 13.78
N GLY A 138 -4.39 4.58 13.37
CA GLY A 138 -5.81 4.24 13.26
C GLY A 138 -6.52 4.23 14.63
N MET A 139 -5.84 3.74 15.69
CA MET A 139 -6.35 3.82 17.04
C MET A 139 -6.34 5.27 17.58
N ASP A 140 -5.34 6.05 17.23
CA ASP A 140 -5.23 7.46 17.64
C ASP A 140 -6.26 8.35 16.91
N LEU A 141 -6.59 8.05 15.64
CA LEU A 141 -7.68 8.72 14.91
C LEU A 141 -9.07 8.48 15.55
N MET A 142 -9.27 7.34 16.19
CA MET A 142 -10.49 7.08 16.95
C MET A 142 -10.56 7.85 18.28
N ASN A 143 -9.41 8.31 18.77
CA ASN A 143 -9.28 9.05 20.02
C ASN A 143 -8.95 10.53 19.81
N LEU A 144 -9.03 11.05 18.57
CA LEU A 144 -8.81 12.47 18.31
C LEU A 144 -9.82 13.32 19.08
N PRO A 145 -9.33 14.12 20.05
CA PRO A 145 -10.16 15.14 20.65
C PRO A 145 -10.52 16.15 19.57
N LYS A 146 -11.74 16.64 19.63
CA LYS A 146 -12.31 17.69 18.80
C LYS A 146 -11.27 18.73 18.35
N ILE A 147 -10.66 18.56 17.20
CA ILE A 147 -9.97 19.63 16.49
C ILE A 147 -10.81 19.93 15.25
N ILE A 148 -12.00 20.46 15.47
CA ILE A 148 -12.65 21.27 14.46
C ILE A 148 -12.51 22.71 14.98
N PRO A 149 -11.63 23.54 14.39
CA PRO A 149 -11.68 24.96 14.67
C PRO A 149 -13.06 25.44 14.22
N ASN A 150 -13.72 26.18 15.07
CA ASN A 150 -14.88 26.98 14.68
C ASN A 150 -14.50 27.77 13.43
N LEU A 151 -15.02 27.36 12.28
CA LEU A 151 -15.09 28.16 11.06
C LEU A 151 -16.39 28.96 11.11
#